data_a8ada90da62acab0656ff2b10f13245b
#
_entry.id   a8ada90da62acab0656ff2b10f13245b
#
_cell.length_a   1.000
_cell.length_b   1.000
_cell.length_c   1.000
_cell.angle_alpha   90.00
_cell.angle_beta   90.00
_cell.angle_gamma   90.00
#
_symmetry.space_group_name_H-M   'P 1'
#
loop_
_entity.id
_entity.type
_entity.pdbx_description
1 polymer ?
#
loop_
_entity_poly.entity_id
_entity_poly.type
_entity_poly.pdbx_seq_one_letter_code
_entity_poly.pdbx_strand_id
1 'polypeptide(L)'
;MQADFQMFFAIAASLFVLGAMAIGLAELFLARKVTGIWRIYGVQLAVTSWMVVPAWLGGAWFAGAMLVVAAVASWEVFSVLGRMRLRPRRYLGVAASVVYCALGLAGQPDWLAAAPVLLAIGLLSAPVLGAALEGAFVSAAVTLLGTLYPGLFLAFAVRLDDLGNRFGDFVYLYAVLELNDACAFLFGRYLGKRRLAPTLSPNKTRGGSIGGLCCAVAGGAGLAPVLIGLSPGHGAVIGAALGVTGQIADLVASAIKRQAGVKDYSNLVPTQGGVLDLYDSFIFAAPLWFMYLRWSRGAP
;
A
#
# COMPACT_ATOMS: atom_id res chain seq x y z
N MET A 1 -20.92 -8.69 -12.89
CA MET A 1 -19.52 -9.15 -12.63
C MET A 1 -18.66 -9.20 -13.90
N GLN A 2 -19.01 -9.98 -14.95
CA GLN A 2 -18.16 -10.05 -16.17
C GLN A 2 -18.23 -8.77 -17.02
N ALA A 3 -19.40 -8.13 -17.12
CA ALA A 3 -19.60 -6.86 -17.85
C ALA A 3 -18.92 -5.68 -17.15
N ASP A 4 -19.00 -5.61 -15.83
CA ASP A 4 -18.41 -4.56 -15.01
C ASP A 4 -16.88 -4.62 -15.06
N PHE A 5 -16.34 -5.85 -15.09
CA PHE A 5 -14.92 -6.11 -15.28
C PHE A 5 -14.43 -5.66 -16.66
N GLN A 6 -15.16 -6.03 -17.75
CA GLN A 6 -14.78 -5.61 -19.09
C GLN A 6 -14.79 -4.09 -19.22
N MET A 7 -15.75 -3.42 -18.60
CA MET A 7 -15.84 -1.96 -18.57
C MET A 7 -14.68 -1.35 -17.78
N PHE A 8 -14.34 -1.88 -16.59
CA PHE A 8 -13.21 -1.39 -15.81
C PHE A 8 -11.87 -1.61 -16.54
N PHE A 9 -11.67 -2.80 -17.10
CA PHE A 9 -10.44 -3.10 -17.84
C PHE A 9 -10.32 -2.24 -19.10
N ALA A 10 -11.44 -2.00 -19.79
CA ALA A 10 -11.48 -1.09 -20.93
C ALA A 10 -11.15 0.35 -20.51
N ILE A 11 -11.68 0.84 -19.39
CA ILE A 11 -11.38 2.17 -18.87
C ILE A 11 -9.92 2.29 -18.45
N ALA A 12 -9.40 1.33 -17.68
CA ALA A 12 -8.01 1.32 -17.26
C ALA A 12 -7.04 1.23 -18.44
N ALA A 13 -7.29 0.31 -19.37
CA ALA A 13 -6.52 0.17 -20.61
C ALA A 13 -6.59 1.46 -21.46
N SER A 14 -7.78 2.06 -21.57
CA SER A 14 -7.96 3.32 -22.30
C SER A 14 -7.17 4.47 -21.66
N LEU A 15 -7.17 4.59 -20.35
CA LEU A 15 -6.39 5.61 -19.63
C LEU A 15 -4.88 5.40 -19.83
N PHE A 16 -4.39 4.15 -19.82
CA PHE A 16 -3.00 3.84 -20.11
C PHE A 16 -2.65 4.15 -21.58
N VAL A 17 -3.50 3.79 -22.52
CA VAL A 17 -3.29 4.11 -23.94
C VAL A 17 -3.31 5.61 -24.18
N LEU A 18 -4.27 6.33 -23.59
CA LEU A 18 -4.35 7.80 -23.67
C LEU A 18 -3.11 8.47 -23.04
N GLY A 19 -2.62 7.97 -21.92
CA GLY A 19 -1.38 8.42 -21.30
C GLY A 19 -0.17 8.23 -22.20
N ALA A 20 -0.04 7.05 -22.82
CA ALA A 20 1.03 6.75 -23.77
C ALA A 20 0.93 7.63 -25.03
N MET A 21 -0.28 7.82 -25.55
CA MET A 21 -0.52 8.71 -26.69
C MET A 21 -0.19 10.18 -26.36
N ALA A 22 -0.57 10.66 -25.18
CA ALA A 22 -0.25 12.02 -24.72
C ALA A 22 1.25 12.24 -24.60
N ILE A 23 2.01 11.25 -24.10
CA ILE A 23 3.47 11.28 -24.06
C ILE A 23 4.06 11.33 -25.47
N GLY A 24 3.59 10.42 -26.36
CA GLY A 24 4.06 10.37 -27.75
C GLY A 24 3.78 11.66 -28.52
N LEU A 25 2.60 12.25 -28.35
CA LEU A 25 2.24 13.54 -28.94
C LEU A 25 3.10 14.67 -28.35
N ALA A 26 3.34 14.69 -27.04
CA ALA A 26 4.19 15.69 -26.42
C ALA A 26 5.64 15.60 -26.95
N GLU A 27 6.19 14.41 -27.17
CA GLU A 27 7.50 14.23 -27.81
C GLU A 27 7.52 14.73 -29.27
N LEU A 28 6.43 14.46 -29.99
CA LEU A 28 6.32 14.85 -31.42
C LEU A 28 6.20 16.37 -31.59
N PHE A 29 5.33 17.02 -30.80
CA PHE A 29 5.03 18.43 -30.94
C PHE A 29 6.04 19.37 -30.24
N LEU A 30 6.64 18.92 -29.15
CA LEU A 30 7.57 19.75 -28.38
C LEU A 30 9.02 19.57 -28.83
N ALA A 31 9.30 18.70 -29.81
CA ALA A 31 10.63 18.34 -30.30
C ALA A 31 11.66 18.06 -29.16
N ARG A 32 11.17 17.78 -27.96
CA ARG A 32 11.95 17.41 -26.80
C ARG A 32 11.83 15.92 -26.56
N LYS A 33 12.93 15.18 -26.69
CA LYS A 33 13.02 13.83 -26.13
C LYS A 33 12.80 13.95 -24.63
N VAL A 34 11.64 13.51 -24.16
CA VAL A 34 11.37 13.37 -22.73
C VAL A 34 12.04 12.07 -22.27
N THR A 35 13.38 12.11 -22.30
CA THR A 35 14.22 10.95 -21.95
C THR A 35 13.89 10.48 -20.54
N GLY A 36 13.49 9.25 -20.42
CA GLY A 36 13.16 8.60 -19.13
C GLY A 36 11.65 8.49 -18.81
N ILE A 37 10.77 9.23 -19.45
CA ILE A 37 9.33 9.15 -19.14
C ILE A 37 8.73 7.80 -19.52
N TRP A 38 9.14 7.24 -20.67
CA TRP A 38 8.72 5.90 -21.08
C TRP A 38 9.18 4.81 -20.10
N ARG A 39 10.37 4.99 -19.50
CA ARG A 39 10.85 4.08 -18.46
C ARG A 39 9.99 4.18 -17.20
N ILE A 40 9.66 5.38 -16.75
CA ILE A 40 8.77 5.61 -15.60
C ILE A 40 7.39 5.00 -15.88
N TYR A 41 6.85 5.26 -17.07
CA TYR A 41 5.55 4.76 -17.49
C TYR A 41 5.52 3.22 -17.55
N GLY A 42 6.55 2.59 -18.12
CA GLY A 42 6.68 1.14 -18.16
C GLY A 42 6.80 0.50 -16.77
N VAL A 43 7.55 1.13 -15.86
CA VAL A 43 7.65 0.68 -14.47
C VAL A 43 6.29 0.81 -13.77
N GLN A 44 5.57 1.93 -13.94
CA GLN A 44 4.24 2.11 -13.35
C GLN A 44 3.24 1.08 -13.87
N LEU A 45 3.29 0.79 -15.18
CA LEU A 45 2.44 -0.25 -15.78
C LEU A 45 2.74 -1.63 -15.17
N ALA A 46 4.02 -1.99 -15.03
CA ALA A 46 4.43 -3.26 -14.44
C ALA A 46 3.98 -3.38 -12.98
N VAL A 47 4.16 -2.31 -12.18
CA VAL A 47 3.75 -2.24 -10.77
C VAL A 47 2.25 -2.37 -10.62
N THR A 48 1.48 -1.62 -11.40
CA THR A 48 0.02 -1.70 -11.38
C THR A 48 -0.48 -3.08 -11.85
N SER A 49 0.13 -3.64 -12.90
CA SER A 49 -0.22 -4.98 -13.40
C SER A 49 0.08 -6.06 -12.36
N TRP A 50 1.20 -5.94 -11.63
CA TRP A 50 1.55 -6.86 -10.54
C TRP A 50 0.47 -6.91 -9.44
N MET A 51 -0.24 -5.82 -9.20
CA MET A 51 -1.34 -5.76 -8.25
C MET A 51 -2.68 -6.21 -8.83
N VAL A 52 -3.05 -5.67 -10.00
CA VAL A 52 -4.38 -5.84 -10.58
C VAL A 52 -4.58 -7.23 -11.19
N VAL A 53 -3.57 -7.79 -11.87
CA VAL A 53 -3.70 -9.10 -12.53
C VAL A 53 -3.90 -10.24 -11.52
N PRO A 54 -3.11 -10.38 -10.44
CA PRO A 54 -3.38 -11.37 -9.41
C PRO A 54 -4.73 -11.15 -8.70
N ALA A 55 -5.13 -9.89 -8.46
CA ALA A 55 -6.43 -9.59 -7.87
C ALA A 55 -7.58 -10.06 -8.75
N TRP A 56 -7.42 -9.99 -10.06
CA TRP A 56 -8.37 -10.54 -11.04
C TRP A 56 -8.38 -12.05 -11.04
N LEU A 57 -7.22 -12.70 -11.12
CA LEU A 57 -7.10 -14.17 -11.11
C LEU A 57 -7.63 -14.78 -9.81
N GLY A 58 -7.43 -14.10 -8.70
CA GLY A 58 -7.97 -14.47 -7.41
C GLY A 58 -7.29 -15.60 -6.68
N GLY A 59 -7.90 -16.01 -5.55
CA GLY A 59 -7.47 -17.16 -4.77
C GLY A 59 -5.96 -17.18 -4.51
N ALA A 60 -5.33 -18.31 -4.85
CA ALA A 60 -3.89 -18.51 -4.64
C ALA A 60 -2.98 -17.53 -5.40
N TRP A 61 -3.41 -17.02 -6.55
CA TRP A 61 -2.63 -16.04 -7.32
C TRP A 61 -2.53 -14.70 -6.60
N PHE A 62 -3.68 -14.22 -6.09
CA PHE A 62 -3.70 -12.98 -5.32
C PHE A 62 -2.94 -13.11 -4.01
N ALA A 63 -3.20 -14.19 -3.28
CA ALA A 63 -2.48 -14.48 -2.04
C ALA A 63 -0.98 -14.63 -2.28
N GLY A 64 -0.56 -15.34 -3.34
CA GLY A 64 0.84 -15.47 -3.72
C GLY A 64 1.52 -14.13 -4.01
N ALA A 65 0.84 -13.24 -4.72
CA ALA A 65 1.34 -11.88 -4.97
C ALA A 65 1.50 -11.10 -3.66
N MET A 66 0.51 -11.16 -2.76
CA MET A 66 0.58 -10.49 -1.45
C MET A 66 1.66 -11.09 -0.54
N LEU A 67 1.88 -12.42 -0.58
CA LEU A 67 2.98 -13.08 0.14
C LEU A 67 4.35 -12.55 -0.31
N VAL A 68 4.55 -12.37 -1.62
CA VAL A 68 5.79 -11.79 -2.17
C VAL A 68 5.95 -10.35 -1.70
N VAL A 69 4.89 -9.54 -1.79
CA VAL A 69 4.94 -8.15 -1.32
C VAL A 69 5.23 -8.09 0.18
N ALA A 70 4.59 -8.95 1.00
CA ALA A 70 4.82 -9.01 2.44
C ALA A 70 6.27 -9.38 2.77
N ALA A 71 6.83 -10.38 2.09
CA ALA A 71 8.21 -10.82 2.31
C ALA A 71 9.21 -9.71 1.96
N VAL A 72 9.05 -9.08 0.80
CA VAL A 72 9.98 -8.04 0.33
C VAL A 72 9.82 -6.77 1.17
N ALA A 73 8.60 -6.29 1.41
CA ALA A 73 8.34 -5.09 2.20
C ALA A 73 8.84 -5.26 3.66
N SER A 74 8.64 -6.45 4.26
CA SER A 74 9.18 -6.77 5.59
C SER A 74 10.70 -6.77 5.59
N TRP A 75 11.33 -7.36 4.57
CA TRP A 75 12.78 -7.32 4.43
C TRP A 75 13.32 -5.89 4.35
N GLU A 76 12.64 -5.03 3.61
CA GLU A 76 12.99 -3.61 3.45
C GLU A 76 12.86 -2.86 4.78
N VAL A 77 11.73 -3.00 5.49
CA VAL A 77 11.52 -2.42 6.82
C VAL A 77 12.63 -2.84 7.78
N PHE A 78 12.90 -4.15 7.88
CA PHE A 78 13.92 -4.64 8.80
C PHE A 78 15.33 -4.20 8.41
N SER A 79 15.60 -4.03 7.12
CA SER A 79 16.88 -3.50 6.63
C SER A 79 17.08 -2.05 7.07
N VAL A 80 16.03 -1.24 7.01
CA VAL A 80 16.03 0.16 7.45
C VAL A 80 16.09 0.27 8.98
N LEU A 81 15.31 -0.52 9.72
CA LEU A 81 15.36 -0.58 11.20
C LEU A 81 16.74 -1.01 11.72
N GLY A 82 17.40 -1.93 11.01
CA GLY A 82 18.78 -2.35 11.33
C GLY A 82 19.80 -1.19 11.24
N ARG A 83 19.58 -0.22 10.34
CA ARG A 83 20.42 0.99 10.23
C ARG A 83 20.28 1.92 11.45
N MET A 84 19.14 1.88 12.15
CA MET A 84 18.91 2.63 13.38
C MET A 84 19.57 1.97 14.62
N ARG A 85 20.37 0.92 14.45
CA ARG A 85 21.00 0.12 15.52
C ARG A 85 20.00 -0.56 16.48
N LEU A 86 18.75 -0.77 16.02
CA LEU A 86 17.68 -1.35 16.84
C LEU A 86 17.72 -2.89 16.93
N ARG A 87 18.61 -3.55 16.18
CA ARG A 87 18.84 -5.00 16.14
C ARG A 87 17.57 -5.86 16.05
N PRO A 88 16.66 -5.63 15.06
CA PRO A 88 15.47 -6.45 14.91
C PRO A 88 15.85 -7.90 14.56
N ARG A 89 15.02 -8.86 14.95
CA ARG A 89 15.15 -10.28 14.56
C ARG A 89 14.59 -10.45 13.14
N ARG A 90 15.31 -9.94 12.13
CA ARG A 90 14.86 -9.77 10.76
C ARG A 90 14.28 -11.04 10.14
N TYR A 91 14.99 -12.17 10.23
CA TYR A 91 14.53 -13.43 9.61
C TYR A 91 13.23 -13.94 10.25
N LEU A 92 13.12 -13.85 11.57
CA LEU A 92 11.90 -14.20 12.28
C LEU A 92 10.74 -13.28 11.88
N GLY A 93 10.99 -11.98 11.78
CA GLY A 93 9.97 -11.01 11.40
C GLY A 93 9.48 -11.21 9.96
N VAL A 94 10.37 -11.46 9.00
CA VAL A 94 9.98 -11.77 7.60
C VAL A 94 9.18 -13.07 7.54
N ALA A 95 9.64 -14.13 8.22
CA ALA A 95 8.91 -15.40 8.27
C ALA A 95 7.51 -15.22 8.89
N ALA A 96 7.39 -14.48 9.99
CA ALA A 96 6.10 -14.19 10.60
C ALA A 96 5.18 -13.37 9.70
N SER A 97 5.70 -12.40 8.92
CA SER A 97 4.92 -11.63 7.93
C SER A 97 4.34 -12.53 6.84
N VAL A 98 5.13 -13.48 6.34
CA VAL A 98 4.67 -14.48 5.37
C VAL A 98 3.59 -15.38 5.99
N VAL A 99 3.79 -15.83 7.24
CA VAL A 99 2.80 -16.64 7.97
C VAL A 99 1.49 -15.89 8.14
N TYR A 100 1.50 -14.59 8.46
CA TYR A 100 0.26 -13.80 8.57
C TYR A 100 -0.54 -13.78 7.26
N CYS A 101 0.12 -13.55 6.13
CA CYS A 101 -0.56 -13.59 4.83
C CYS A 101 -1.08 -15.01 4.50
N ALA A 102 -0.34 -16.05 4.85
CA ALA A 102 -0.77 -17.43 4.67
C ALA A 102 -1.99 -17.78 5.55
N LEU A 103 -2.04 -17.28 6.78
CA LEU A 103 -3.20 -17.43 7.67
C LEU A 103 -4.41 -16.66 7.13
N GLY A 104 -4.19 -15.49 6.53
CA GLY A 104 -5.23 -14.76 5.80
C GLY A 104 -5.84 -15.59 4.67
N LEU A 105 -5.00 -16.25 3.86
CA LEU A 105 -5.45 -17.16 2.80
C LEU A 105 -6.22 -18.38 3.32
N ALA A 106 -5.76 -18.93 4.46
CA ALA A 106 -6.41 -20.11 5.06
C ALA A 106 -7.81 -19.82 5.63
N GLY A 107 -8.26 -18.55 5.62
CA GLY A 107 -9.57 -18.15 6.14
C GLY A 107 -9.76 -18.45 7.63
N GLN A 108 -8.68 -18.42 8.42
CA GLN A 108 -8.68 -18.78 9.84
C GLN A 108 -8.58 -17.51 10.72
N PRO A 109 -9.72 -16.83 11.02
CA PRO A 109 -9.71 -15.55 11.73
C PRO A 109 -9.11 -15.65 13.13
N ASP A 110 -9.36 -16.75 13.85
CA ASP A 110 -8.85 -16.95 15.21
C ASP A 110 -7.32 -17.05 15.22
N TRP A 111 -6.76 -17.82 14.30
CA TRP A 111 -5.30 -17.92 14.15
C TRP A 111 -4.66 -16.63 13.70
N LEU A 112 -5.33 -15.88 12.83
CA LEU A 112 -4.84 -14.57 12.40
C LEU A 112 -4.83 -13.56 13.56
N ALA A 113 -5.81 -13.62 14.45
CA ALA A 113 -5.84 -12.80 15.66
C ALA A 113 -4.83 -13.28 16.72
N ALA A 114 -4.64 -14.58 16.86
CA ALA A 114 -3.72 -15.17 17.84
C ALA A 114 -2.25 -15.00 17.44
N ALA A 115 -1.93 -15.06 16.15
CA ALA A 115 -0.55 -15.07 15.66
C ALA A 115 0.31 -13.87 16.14
N PRO A 116 -0.15 -12.59 16.11
CA PRO A 116 0.62 -11.48 16.65
C PRO A 116 0.82 -11.59 18.18
N VAL A 117 -0.15 -12.14 18.89
CA VAL A 117 -0.05 -12.36 20.34
C VAL A 117 1.00 -13.43 20.64
N LEU A 118 0.97 -14.56 19.92
CA LEU A 118 1.95 -15.63 20.06
C LEU A 118 3.37 -15.16 19.71
N LEU A 119 3.51 -14.35 18.65
CA LEU A 119 4.78 -13.74 18.30
C LEU A 119 5.28 -12.81 19.43
N ALA A 120 4.40 -11.98 19.99
CA ALA A 120 4.74 -11.09 21.08
C ALA A 120 5.20 -11.87 22.33
N ILE A 121 4.46 -12.93 22.72
CA ILE A 121 4.83 -13.81 23.83
C ILE A 121 6.22 -14.40 23.58
N GLY A 122 6.47 -14.98 22.40
CA GLY A 122 7.76 -15.57 22.05
C GLY A 122 8.91 -14.56 22.06
N LEU A 123 8.68 -13.35 21.54
CA LEU A 123 9.68 -12.27 21.52
C LEU A 123 10.01 -11.76 22.92
N LEU A 124 9.01 -11.64 23.79
CA LEU A 124 9.18 -11.16 25.16
C LEU A 124 9.80 -12.22 26.08
N SER A 125 9.48 -13.49 25.86
CA SER A 125 10.01 -14.61 26.68
C SER A 125 11.46 -14.97 26.31
N ALA A 126 11.86 -14.82 25.07
CA ALA A 126 13.17 -15.23 24.59
C ALA A 126 14.35 -14.58 25.33
N PRO A 127 14.34 -13.28 25.69
CA PRO A 127 15.41 -12.67 26.49
C PRO A 127 15.52 -13.24 27.91
N VAL A 128 14.40 -13.59 28.52
CA VAL A 128 14.34 -14.16 29.87
C VAL A 128 14.97 -15.55 29.86
N LEU A 129 14.60 -16.37 28.87
CA LEU A 129 15.15 -17.74 28.74
C LEU A 129 16.64 -17.75 28.35
N GLY A 130 17.08 -16.76 27.56
CA GLY A 130 18.47 -16.66 27.07
C GLY A 130 19.38 -15.81 27.92
N ALA A 131 18.93 -15.25 29.05
CA ALA A 131 19.67 -14.32 29.93
C ALA A 131 20.33 -13.12 29.19
N ALA A 132 19.84 -12.76 28.00
CA ALA A 132 20.37 -11.68 27.16
C ALA A 132 19.44 -10.46 27.22
N LEU A 133 19.58 -9.61 28.26
CA LEU A 133 18.62 -8.54 28.53
C LEU A 133 18.92 -7.22 27.81
N GLU A 134 20.19 -6.95 27.46
CA GLU A 134 20.58 -5.68 26.87
C GLU A 134 19.93 -5.44 25.50
N GLY A 135 19.10 -4.41 25.42
CA GLY A 135 18.38 -4.03 24.19
C GLY A 135 17.32 -5.04 23.72
N ALA A 136 17.07 -6.11 24.47
CA ALA A 136 16.19 -7.21 24.07
C ALA A 136 14.74 -6.78 23.88
N PHE A 137 14.22 -5.95 24.78
CA PHE A 137 12.84 -5.45 24.66
C PHE A 137 12.66 -4.49 23.47
N VAL A 138 13.66 -3.66 23.19
CA VAL A 138 13.65 -2.79 22.00
C VAL A 138 13.68 -3.64 20.75
N SER A 139 14.56 -4.66 20.71
CA SER A 139 14.62 -5.62 19.60
C SER A 139 13.28 -6.35 19.40
N ALA A 140 12.63 -6.79 20.49
CA ALA A 140 11.31 -7.43 20.43
C ALA A 140 10.24 -6.47 19.89
N ALA A 141 10.17 -5.25 20.40
CA ALA A 141 9.19 -4.25 19.98
C ALA A 141 9.34 -3.88 18.50
N VAL A 142 10.57 -3.61 18.03
CA VAL A 142 10.79 -3.27 16.63
C VAL A 142 10.59 -4.47 15.70
N THR A 143 10.86 -5.70 16.18
CA THR A 143 10.56 -6.91 15.42
C THR A 143 9.05 -7.08 15.27
N LEU A 144 8.30 -6.93 16.36
CA LEU A 144 6.84 -7.01 16.34
C LEU A 144 6.25 -5.94 15.41
N LEU A 145 6.60 -4.67 15.59
CA LEU A 145 6.08 -3.57 14.76
C LEU A 145 6.44 -3.74 13.28
N GLY A 146 7.70 -4.11 12.99
CA GLY A 146 8.15 -4.35 11.62
C GLY A 146 7.50 -5.57 10.97
N THR A 147 6.96 -6.50 11.75
CA THR A 147 6.18 -7.64 11.25
C THR A 147 4.71 -7.26 11.03
N LEU A 148 4.13 -6.51 11.97
CA LEU A 148 2.72 -6.09 11.88
C LEU A 148 2.48 -5.18 10.68
N TYR A 149 3.34 -4.19 10.48
CA TYR A 149 3.13 -3.15 9.48
C TYR A 149 2.99 -3.74 8.06
N PRO A 150 3.98 -4.44 7.45
CA PRO A 150 3.73 -5.04 6.14
C PRO A 150 2.99 -6.38 6.21
N GLY A 151 3.29 -7.24 7.19
CA GLY A 151 2.80 -8.62 7.20
C GLY A 151 1.33 -8.75 7.58
N LEU A 152 0.97 -8.35 8.80
CA LEU A 152 -0.41 -8.46 9.26
C LEU A 152 -1.35 -7.56 8.45
N PHE A 153 -0.90 -6.34 8.09
CA PHE A 153 -1.74 -5.41 7.34
C PHE A 153 -2.07 -5.96 5.95
N LEU A 154 -1.12 -6.59 5.26
CA LEU A 154 -1.38 -7.27 3.98
C LEU A 154 -2.24 -8.53 4.12
N ALA A 155 -2.20 -9.21 5.26
CA ALA A 155 -3.10 -10.35 5.50
C ALA A 155 -4.57 -9.92 5.41
N PHE A 156 -4.91 -8.69 5.82
CA PHE A 156 -6.26 -8.14 5.64
C PHE A 156 -6.61 -7.89 4.17
N ALA A 157 -5.64 -7.52 3.32
CA ALA A 157 -5.87 -7.43 1.88
C ALA A 157 -6.18 -8.81 1.28
N VAL A 158 -5.47 -9.86 1.70
CA VAL A 158 -5.73 -11.25 1.27
C VAL A 158 -7.15 -11.67 1.65
N ARG A 159 -7.61 -11.27 2.84
CA ARG A 159 -8.95 -11.60 3.35
C ARG A 159 -10.10 -10.86 2.66
N LEU A 160 -9.84 -9.92 1.76
CA LEU A 160 -10.91 -9.35 0.92
C LEU A 160 -11.64 -10.43 0.11
N ASP A 161 -11.02 -11.59 -0.11
CA ASP A 161 -11.63 -12.75 -0.76
C ASP A 161 -12.84 -13.30 0.03
N ASP A 162 -12.80 -13.21 1.36
CA ASP A 162 -13.86 -13.68 2.26
C ASP A 162 -15.16 -12.86 2.12
N LEU A 163 -15.10 -11.66 1.55
CA LEU A 163 -16.21 -10.70 1.48
C LEU A 163 -17.03 -10.77 0.19
N GLY A 164 -16.68 -11.68 -0.74
CA GLY A 164 -17.46 -12.02 -1.91
C GLY A 164 -17.27 -11.11 -3.14
N ASN A 165 -16.71 -9.91 -3.00
CA ASN A 165 -16.41 -9.01 -4.12
C ASN A 165 -14.94 -8.57 -4.13
N ARG A 166 -14.03 -9.50 -3.90
CA ARG A 166 -12.59 -9.22 -3.80
C ARG A 166 -12.07 -8.25 -4.86
N PHE A 167 -12.34 -8.52 -6.14
CA PHE A 167 -11.77 -7.71 -7.22
C PHE A 167 -12.25 -6.27 -7.16
N GLY A 168 -13.56 -6.04 -7.01
CA GLY A 168 -14.13 -4.69 -6.89
C GLY A 168 -13.60 -3.97 -5.65
N ASP A 169 -13.54 -4.66 -4.52
CA ASP A 169 -13.06 -4.10 -3.25
C ASP A 169 -11.58 -3.73 -3.30
N PHE A 170 -10.76 -4.62 -3.87
CA PHE A 170 -9.34 -4.36 -4.06
C PHE A 170 -9.08 -3.20 -5.02
N VAL A 171 -9.73 -3.24 -6.19
CA VAL A 171 -9.53 -2.20 -7.22
C VAL A 171 -10.04 -0.85 -6.74
N TYR A 172 -11.14 -0.80 -6.01
CA TYR A 172 -11.64 0.43 -5.42
C TYR A 172 -10.61 1.05 -4.47
N LEU A 173 -10.11 0.26 -3.50
CA LEU A 173 -9.07 0.70 -2.57
C LEU A 173 -7.84 1.23 -3.33
N TYR A 174 -7.31 0.40 -4.22
CA TYR A 174 -6.08 0.70 -4.96
C TYR A 174 -6.25 1.96 -5.83
N ALA A 175 -7.33 2.04 -6.61
CA ALA A 175 -7.57 3.16 -7.51
C ALA A 175 -7.77 4.50 -6.77
N VAL A 176 -8.48 4.49 -5.64
CA VAL A 176 -8.69 5.72 -4.83
C VAL A 176 -7.38 6.21 -4.24
N LEU A 177 -6.51 5.31 -3.74
CA LEU A 177 -5.19 5.67 -3.22
C LEU A 177 -4.26 6.20 -4.32
N GLU A 178 -4.17 5.49 -5.45
CA GLU A 178 -3.36 5.92 -6.60
C GLU A 178 -3.82 7.29 -7.13
N LEU A 179 -5.13 7.51 -7.20
CA LEU A 179 -5.70 8.80 -7.64
C LEU A 179 -5.36 9.92 -6.65
N ASN A 180 -5.43 9.64 -5.34
CA ASN A 180 -5.00 10.59 -4.32
C ASN A 180 -3.53 10.99 -4.52
N ASP A 181 -2.64 10.04 -4.71
CA ASP A 181 -1.20 10.28 -4.78
C ASP A 181 -0.80 10.96 -6.10
N ALA A 182 -1.36 10.52 -7.22
CA ALA A 182 -1.15 11.15 -8.51
C ALA A 182 -1.63 12.61 -8.54
N CYS A 183 -2.83 12.87 -8.02
CA CYS A 183 -3.37 14.22 -7.93
C CYS A 183 -2.61 15.07 -6.90
N ALA A 184 -2.21 14.50 -5.76
CA ALA A 184 -1.39 15.20 -4.78
C ALA A 184 -0.06 15.66 -5.36
N PHE A 185 0.58 14.80 -6.17
CA PHE A 185 1.78 15.17 -6.91
C PHE A 185 1.51 16.28 -7.93
N LEU A 186 0.46 16.14 -8.74
CA LEU A 186 0.12 17.10 -9.79
C LEU A 186 -0.22 18.47 -9.22
N PHE A 187 -1.19 18.54 -8.31
CA PHE A 187 -1.59 19.79 -7.65
C PHE A 187 -0.47 20.39 -6.81
N GLY A 188 0.35 19.53 -6.17
CA GLY A 188 1.51 19.95 -5.41
C GLY A 188 2.55 20.66 -6.27
N ARG A 189 2.76 20.17 -7.47
CA ARG A 189 3.71 20.75 -8.44
C ARG A 189 3.25 22.10 -8.99
N TYR A 190 1.97 22.23 -9.34
CA TYR A 190 1.45 23.42 -10.01
C TYR A 190 0.85 24.46 -9.05
N LEU A 191 0.20 24.03 -7.97
CA LEU A 191 -0.51 24.90 -7.04
C LEU A 191 0.11 24.93 -5.64
N GLY A 192 1.11 24.09 -5.36
CA GLY A 192 1.70 23.95 -4.05
C GLY A 192 2.67 25.06 -3.67
N LYS A 193 2.25 25.97 -2.80
CA LYS A 193 3.09 27.07 -2.28
C LYS A 193 3.68 26.78 -0.89
N ARG A 194 2.93 26.11 -0.01
CA ARG A 194 3.32 25.84 1.38
C ARG A 194 3.60 24.36 1.56
N ARG A 195 4.70 24.02 2.20
CA ARG A 195 5.07 22.62 2.51
C ARG A 195 4.13 22.03 3.54
N LEU A 196 3.84 20.72 3.41
CA LEU A 196 3.00 19.99 4.35
C LEU A 196 3.81 19.50 5.57
N ALA A 197 4.90 18.81 5.31
CA ALA A 197 5.77 18.22 6.33
C ALA A 197 7.26 18.43 5.98
N PRO A 198 7.84 19.62 6.23
CA PRO A 198 9.17 19.99 5.73
C PRO A 198 10.29 19.04 6.17
N THR A 199 10.20 18.51 7.39
CA THR A 199 11.21 17.61 7.98
C THR A 199 11.12 16.18 7.48
N LEU A 200 9.92 15.69 7.15
CA LEU A 200 9.68 14.30 6.73
C LEU A 200 9.72 14.17 5.21
N SER A 201 8.94 14.99 4.52
CA SER A 201 8.82 15.00 3.07
C SER A 201 8.83 16.44 2.55
N PRO A 202 10.00 16.99 2.20
CA PRO A 202 10.15 18.38 1.81
C PRO A 202 9.43 18.73 0.50
N ASN A 203 9.09 17.76 -0.32
CA ASN A 203 8.41 17.97 -1.60
C ASN A 203 6.87 17.98 -1.48
N LYS A 204 6.30 17.46 -0.39
CA LYS A 204 4.85 17.48 -0.18
C LYS A 204 4.36 18.85 0.21
N THR A 205 3.29 19.29 -0.44
CA THR A 205 2.68 20.62 -0.22
C THR A 205 1.25 20.50 0.28
N ARG A 206 0.78 21.52 1.01
CA ARG A 206 -0.61 21.58 1.48
C ARG A 206 -1.60 21.62 0.32
N GLY A 207 -1.29 22.37 -0.76
CA GLY A 207 -2.13 22.42 -1.95
C GLY A 207 -2.21 21.06 -2.65
N GLY A 208 -1.08 20.32 -2.70
CA GLY A 208 -1.07 18.95 -3.20
C GLY A 208 -1.94 18.01 -2.34
N SER A 209 -1.79 18.06 -1.03
CA SER A 209 -2.58 17.25 -0.08
C SER A 209 -4.09 17.48 -0.25
N ILE A 210 -4.52 18.73 -0.31
CA ILE A 210 -5.94 19.09 -0.52
C ILE A 210 -6.40 18.61 -1.91
N GLY A 211 -5.60 18.88 -2.97
CA GLY A 211 -5.95 18.46 -4.33
C GLY A 211 -6.07 16.94 -4.46
N GLY A 212 -5.13 16.18 -3.86
CA GLY A 212 -5.22 14.72 -3.80
C GLY A 212 -6.48 14.24 -3.09
N LEU A 213 -6.79 14.83 -1.92
CA LEU A 213 -7.99 14.49 -1.15
C LEU A 213 -9.27 14.79 -1.95
N CYS A 214 -9.36 15.92 -2.64
CA CYS A 214 -10.50 16.21 -3.50
C CYS A 214 -10.68 15.18 -4.62
N CYS A 215 -9.57 14.74 -5.23
CA CYS A 215 -9.61 13.70 -6.25
C CYS A 215 -9.97 12.33 -5.67
N ALA A 216 -9.50 11.99 -4.47
CA ALA A 216 -9.89 10.77 -3.77
C ALA A 216 -11.40 10.75 -3.45
N VAL A 217 -11.97 11.89 -3.03
CA VAL A 217 -13.42 12.05 -2.81
C VAL A 217 -14.19 11.88 -4.12
N ALA A 218 -13.78 12.55 -5.19
CA ALA A 218 -14.45 12.49 -6.49
C ALA A 218 -14.32 11.08 -7.11
N GLY A 219 -13.12 10.49 -7.06
CA GLY A 219 -12.88 9.13 -7.53
C GLY A 219 -13.63 8.09 -6.72
N GLY A 220 -13.65 8.24 -5.38
CA GLY A 220 -14.43 7.39 -4.50
C GLY A 220 -15.92 7.44 -4.83
N ALA A 221 -16.48 8.64 -5.04
CA ALA A 221 -17.87 8.82 -5.44
C ALA A 221 -18.19 8.17 -6.80
N GLY A 222 -17.30 8.37 -7.78
CA GLY A 222 -17.51 7.85 -9.14
C GLY A 222 -17.35 6.34 -9.27
N LEU A 223 -16.38 5.77 -8.54
CA LEU A 223 -16.05 4.35 -8.62
C LEU A 223 -16.95 3.46 -7.75
N ALA A 224 -17.51 3.99 -6.65
CA ALA A 224 -18.29 3.20 -5.70
C ALA A 224 -19.50 2.47 -6.31
N PRO A 225 -20.35 3.10 -7.15
CA PRO A 225 -21.48 2.40 -7.75
C PRO A 225 -21.09 1.23 -8.64
N VAL A 226 -19.96 1.37 -9.35
CA VAL A 226 -19.50 0.40 -10.33
C VAL A 226 -18.74 -0.75 -9.69
N LEU A 227 -17.85 -0.46 -8.74
CA LEU A 227 -16.93 -1.46 -8.19
C LEU A 227 -17.45 -2.15 -6.94
N ILE A 228 -18.13 -1.43 -6.06
CA ILE A 228 -18.53 -1.93 -4.74
C ILE A 228 -20.04 -1.85 -4.44
N GLY A 229 -20.83 -1.39 -5.42
CA GLY A 229 -22.31 -1.33 -5.30
C GLY A 229 -22.83 -0.33 -4.28
N LEU A 230 -22.04 0.68 -3.87
CA LEU A 230 -22.46 1.72 -2.94
C LEU A 230 -22.86 3.01 -3.66
N SER A 231 -23.69 3.83 -3.00
CA SER A 231 -24.08 5.13 -3.56
C SER A 231 -22.88 6.09 -3.69
N PRO A 232 -22.91 7.05 -4.64
CA PRO A 232 -21.87 8.06 -4.77
C PRO A 232 -21.54 8.82 -3.49
N GLY A 233 -22.57 9.12 -2.68
CA GLY A 233 -22.38 9.80 -1.40
C GLY A 233 -21.55 8.99 -0.39
N HIS A 234 -21.84 7.68 -0.26
CA HIS A 234 -21.01 6.78 0.54
C HIS A 234 -19.61 6.67 -0.03
N GLY A 235 -19.47 6.54 -1.34
CA GLY A 235 -18.17 6.50 -2.02
C GLY A 235 -17.33 7.75 -1.76
N ALA A 236 -17.95 8.94 -1.72
CA ALA A 236 -17.27 10.18 -1.39
C ALA A 236 -16.69 10.17 0.03
N VAL A 237 -17.46 9.73 1.02
CA VAL A 237 -17.01 9.63 2.42
C VAL A 237 -15.87 8.62 2.55
N ILE A 238 -16.00 7.46 1.93
CA ILE A 238 -14.95 6.44 1.92
C ILE A 238 -13.70 6.98 1.22
N GLY A 239 -13.86 7.63 0.07
CA GLY A 239 -12.76 8.25 -0.67
C GLY A 239 -12.01 9.29 0.17
N ALA A 240 -12.72 10.09 0.96
CA ALA A 240 -12.12 11.02 1.91
C ALA A 240 -11.30 10.28 2.99
N ALA A 241 -11.88 9.24 3.59
CA ALA A 241 -11.22 8.46 4.63
C ALA A 241 -9.96 7.76 4.09
N LEU A 242 -10.04 7.11 2.93
CA LEU A 242 -8.90 6.45 2.29
C LEU A 242 -7.84 7.46 1.86
N GLY A 243 -8.22 8.63 1.31
CA GLY A 243 -7.29 9.68 0.94
C GLY A 243 -6.50 10.21 2.14
N VAL A 244 -7.16 10.46 3.27
CA VAL A 244 -6.49 10.85 4.52
C VAL A 244 -5.57 9.73 5.02
N THR A 245 -6.06 8.49 5.02
CA THR A 245 -5.28 7.33 5.47
C THR A 245 -4.03 7.14 4.62
N GLY A 246 -4.12 7.23 3.28
CA GLY A 246 -2.98 7.12 2.37
C GLY A 246 -1.94 8.22 2.62
N GLN A 247 -2.37 9.47 2.81
CA GLN A 247 -1.45 10.57 3.11
C GLN A 247 -0.73 10.39 4.46
N ILE A 248 -1.42 9.87 5.48
CA ILE A 248 -0.81 9.55 6.77
C ILE A 248 0.19 8.41 6.61
N ALA A 249 -0.16 7.35 5.89
CA ALA A 249 0.71 6.20 5.63
C ALA A 249 2.04 6.60 5.01
N ASP A 250 1.99 7.41 3.96
CA ASP A 250 3.17 7.91 3.28
C ASP A 250 4.04 8.82 4.19
N LEU A 251 3.42 9.61 5.09
CA LEU A 251 4.17 10.35 6.10
C LEU A 251 4.80 9.43 7.16
N VAL A 252 4.12 8.37 7.58
CA VAL A 252 4.68 7.35 8.50
C VAL A 252 5.86 6.64 7.85
N ALA A 253 5.72 6.16 6.62
CA ALA A 253 6.80 5.55 5.87
C ALA A 253 7.99 6.52 5.70
N SER A 254 7.71 7.78 5.38
CA SER A 254 8.73 8.84 5.29
C SER A 254 9.43 9.07 6.62
N ALA A 255 8.71 9.06 7.75
CA ALA A 255 9.29 9.24 9.09
C ALA A 255 10.29 8.12 9.42
N ILE A 256 9.93 6.87 9.16
CA ILE A 256 10.80 5.71 9.36
C ILE A 256 12.09 5.87 8.52
N LYS A 257 11.96 6.22 7.24
CA LYS A 257 13.11 6.43 6.35
C LYS A 257 14.03 7.55 6.84
N ARG A 258 13.48 8.71 7.23
CA ARG A 258 14.29 9.84 7.72
C ARG A 258 15.00 9.53 9.02
N GLN A 259 14.35 8.83 9.93
CA GLN A 259 14.97 8.40 11.18
C GLN A 259 16.15 7.43 10.94
N ALA A 260 16.09 6.62 9.91
CA ALA A 260 17.18 5.74 9.49
C ALA A 260 18.26 6.43 8.61
N GLY A 261 18.10 7.72 8.30
CA GLY A 261 19.01 8.46 7.43
C GLY A 261 18.95 8.06 5.96
N VAL A 262 17.85 7.45 5.50
CA VAL A 262 17.67 7.05 4.11
C VAL A 262 16.53 7.81 3.45
N LYS A 263 16.49 7.79 2.12
CA LYS A 263 15.42 8.36 1.32
C LYS A 263 14.41 7.30 0.92
N ASP A 264 14.87 6.15 0.47
CA ASP A 264 14.05 5.06 -0.04
C ASP A 264 14.37 3.78 0.76
N TYR A 265 13.41 2.85 0.87
CA TYR A 265 13.62 1.59 1.59
C TYR A 265 14.63 0.69 0.89
N SER A 266 14.62 0.68 -0.44
CA SER A 266 15.59 -0.02 -1.29
C SER A 266 15.67 0.63 -2.67
N ASN A 267 16.44 0.04 -3.59
CA ASN A 267 16.51 0.42 -5.00
C ASN A 267 16.00 -0.71 -5.90
N LEU A 268 15.08 -1.54 -5.39
CA LEU A 268 14.59 -2.72 -6.09
C LEU A 268 13.80 -2.34 -7.34
N VAL A 269 12.94 -1.31 -7.22
CA VAL A 269 12.13 -0.83 -8.34
C VAL A 269 12.78 0.40 -8.96
N PRO A 270 13.22 0.30 -10.23
CA PRO A 270 13.88 1.41 -10.91
C PRO A 270 13.04 2.68 -10.89
N THR A 271 13.63 3.80 -10.53
CA THR A 271 13.02 5.14 -10.46
C THR A 271 12.02 5.39 -9.31
N GLN A 272 11.57 4.34 -8.61
CA GLN A 272 10.52 4.45 -7.60
C GLN A 272 10.96 4.03 -6.18
N GLY A 273 12.08 3.29 -6.06
CA GLY A 273 12.59 2.90 -4.74
C GLY A 273 12.34 1.44 -4.40
N GLY A 274 11.88 1.17 -3.17
CA GLY A 274 11.52 -0.17 -2.71
C GLY A 274 10.06 -0.54 -2.99
N VAL A 275 9.75 -1.80 -2.74
CA VAL A 275 8.37 -2.31 -2.78
C VAL A 275 7.50 -1.63 -1.71
N LEU A 276 8.07 -1.39 -0.54
CA LEU A 276 7.36 -0.68 0.52
C LEU A 276 7.14 0.81 0.18
N ASP A 277 8.05 1.44 -0.57
CA ASP A 277 7.87 2.81 -1.06
C ASP A 277 6.68 2.93 -2.02
N LEU A 278 6.35 1.85 -2.74
CA LEU A 278 5.25 1.81 -3.70
C LEU A 278 3.89 1.53 -3.08
N TYR A 279 3.88 0.71 -2.03
CA TYR A 279 2.63 0.15 -1.51
C TYR A 279 2.36 0.55 -0.05
N ASP A 280 3.09 1.51 0.50
CA ASP A 280 2.94 1.97 1.89
C ASP A 280 1.51 2.42 2.20
N SER A 281 0.91 3.22 1.33
CA SER A 281 -0.47 3.70 1.44
C SER A 281 -1.47 2.56 1.36
N PHE A 282 -1.27 1.62 0.43
CA PHE A 282 -2.12 0.44 0.28
C PHE A 282 -2.03 -0.49 1.49
N ILE A 283 -0.80 -0.81 1.93
CA ILE A 283 -0.55 -1.67 3.09
C ILE A 283 -1.23 -1.09 4.33
N PHE A 284 -1.08 0.21 4.56
CA PHE A 284 -1.62 0.87 5.73
C PHE A 284 -3.15 0.96 5.72
N ALA A 285 -3.75 1.15 4.55
CA ALA A 285 -5.19 1.29 4.40
C ALA A 285 -5.94 -0.06 4.38
N ALA A 286 -5.28 -1.16 3.99
CA ALA A 286 -5.91 -2.48 3.82
C ALA A 286 -6.69 -2.97 5.05
N PRO A 287 -6.16 -2.92 6.30
CA PRO A 287 -6.91 -3.38 7.47
C PRO A 287 -8.15 -2.53 7.73
N LEU A 288 -8.05 -1.20 7.58
CA LEU A 288 -9.18 -0.29 7.81
C LEU A 288 -10.28 -0.52 6.78
N TRP A 289 -9.88 -0.74 5.52
CA TRP A 289 -10.79 -1.04 4.43
C TRP A 289 -11.50 -2.37 4.64
N PHE A 290 -10.76 -3.43 4.98
CA PHE A 290 -11.35 -4.75 5.28
C PHE A 290 -12.35 -4.66 6.45
N MET A 291 -11.97 -4.01 7.54
CA MET A 291 -12.84 -3.86 8.72
C MET A 291 -14.11 -3.08 8.40
N TYR A 292 -14.00 -2.00 7.61
CA TYR A 292 -15.16 -1.25 7.15
C TYR A 292 -16.10 -2.11 6.30
N LEU A 293 -15.58 -2.84 5.32
CA LEU A 293 -16.38 -3.70 4.46
C LEU A 293 -17.07 -4.83 5.25
N ARG A 294 -16.32 -5.47 6.16
CA ARG A 294 -16.86 -6.51 7.03
C ARG A 294 -18.03 -5.98 7.86
N TRP A 295 -17.86 -4.83 8.47
CA TRP A 295 -18.91 -4.18 9.26
C TRP A 295 -20.11 -3.77 8.40
N SER A 296 -19.88 -3.14 7.26
CA SER A 296 -20.95 -2.60 6.39
C SER A 296 -21.78 -3.68 5.71
N ARG A 297 -21.19 -4.86 5.48
CA ARG A 297 -21.86 -6.03 4.86
C ARG A 297 -22.43 -7.02 5.88
N GLY A 298 -22.24 -6.79 7.17
CA GLY A 298 -22.68 -7.71 8.23
C GLY A 298 -22.03 -9.08 8.14
N ALA A 299 -20.82 -9.17 7.55
CA ALA A 299 -20.09 -10.41 7.46
C ALA A 299 -19.57 -10.84 8.84
N PRO A 300 -19.67 -12.15 9.21
CA PRO A 300 -19.28 -12.68 10.51
C PRO A 300 -17.78 -12.56 10.79
#